data_5570d225fbefa064376e5177c97720e2
#
_entry.id   5570d225fbefa064376e5177c97720e2
#
_cell.length_a   1.000
_cell.length_b   1.000
_cell.length_c   1.000
_cell.angle_alpha   90.00
_cell.angle_beta   90.00
_cell.angle_gamma   90.00
#
_symmetry.space_group_name_H-M   'P 1'
#
loop_
_entity.id
_entity.type
_entity.pdbx_description
1 polymer ?
#
loop_
_entity_poly.entity_id
_entity_poly.type
_entity_poly.pdbx_seq_one_letter_code
_entity_poly.pdbx_strand_id
1 'polypeptide(L)'
;MKLSIIIATHARPDSLALLLASLAPQMRADDHEVFIAENGTPSPTPIDPATVATDARIIHLHEARPGKCRVQNRAIAAARGEIIVCLDDDLAVAEGYVAAVERFFQEQPDFAAMKGRILPAEDPSEKVGPMAPYLDLPIVDHGDKVIEVRGVLGANMAFRASALQQVGRFDERLGPGACGHEEETEISQRLRHAGLRIGYAPDATVWHEVDPSRANRERFIRIARERGYCRMIHEEHSAYEVWTKEVIAAIRLTIARAIGASIERRAREERRLAIARGMHDGLRHP
;
A
#
# COMPACT_ATOMS: atom_id res chain seq x y z
N MET A 1 -11.47 4.61 21.16
CA MET A 1 -10.86 3.39 20.54
C MET A 1 -9.37 3.62 20.43
N LYS A 2 -8.56 2.64 20.83
CA LYS A 2 -7.09 2.79 20.77
C LYS A 2 -6.55 2.47 19.38
N LEU A 3 -5.80 3.41 18.81
CA LEU A 3 -5.15 3.24 17.51
C LEU A 3 -3.64 3.14 17.63
N SER A 4 -3.03 2.20 16.93
CA SER A 4 -1.59 2.19 16.64
C SER A 4 -1.38 2.49 15.17
N ILE A 5 -0.82 3.66 14.86
CA ILE A 5 -0.52 4.07 13.49
C ILE A 5 0.93 3.74 13.17
N ILE A 6 1.15 2.96 12.14
CA ILE A 6 2.46 2.49 11.70
C ILE A 6 2.78 3.16 10.37
N ILE A 7 3.81 3.98 10.36
CA ILE A 7 4.33 4.66 9.18
C ILE A 7 5.62 3.97 8.78
N ALA A 8 5.58 3.20 7.68
CA ALA A 8 6.79 2.57 7.16
C ALA A 8 7.57 3.58 6.30
N THR A 9 8.86 3.78 6.60
CA THR A 9 9.70 4.74 5.89
C THR A 9 11.09 4.17 5.59
N HIS A 10 11.72 4.72 4.55
CA HIS A 10 13.10 4.41 4.19
C HIS A 10 13.78 5.62 3.58
N ALA A 11 14.65 6.30 4.35
CA ALA A 11 15.47 7.45 3.93
C ALA A 11 14.66 8.59 3.26
N ARG A 12 13.45 8.93 3.78
CA ARG A 12 12.55 9.97 3.27
C ARG A 12 12.09 10.93 4.37
N PRO A 13 13.00 11.65 5.03
CA PRO A 13 12.64 12.51 6.16
C PRO A 13 11.64 13.62 5.77
N ASP A 14 11.75 14.20 4.57
CA ASP A 14 10.89 15.29 4.13
C ASP A 14 9.44 14.82 3.89
N SER A 15 9.24 13.70 3.20
CA SER A 15 7.91 13.10 3.00
C SER A 15 7.28 12.71 4.34
N LEU A 16 8.06 12.07 5.21
CA LEU A 16 7.59 11.70 6.56
C LEU A 16 7.20 12.93 7.38
N ALA A 17 7.95 14.03 7.29
CA ALA A 17 7.63 15.29 7.99
C ALA A 17 6.28 15.86 7.53
N LEU A 18 5.97 15.83 6.22
CA LEU A 18 4.70 16.28 5.67
C LEU A 18 3.53 15.41 6.17
N LEU A 19 3.71 14.09 6.18
CA LEU A 19 2.70 13.18 6.74
C LEU A 19 2.46 13.48 8.22
N LEU A 20 3.51 13.59 9.03
CA LEU A 20 3.39 13.88 10.45
C LEU A 20 2.76 15.24 10.71
N ALA A 21 3.04 16.25 9.91
CA ALA A 21 2.42 17.58 10.03
C ALA A 21 0.89 17.54 9.86
N SER A 22 0.37 16.66 8.99
CA SER A 22 -1.08 16.49 8.80
C SER A 22 -1.73 15.55 9.82
N LEU A 23 -0.98 14.57 10.32
CA LEU A 23 -1.48 13.51 11.21
C LEU A 23 -1.43 13.91 12.68
N ALA A 24 -0.29 14.46 13.15
CA ALA A 24 -0.03 14.68 14.56
C ALA A 24 -1.08 15.57 15.28
N PRO A 25 -1.61 16.64 14.65
CA PRO A 25 -2.66 17.46 15.28
C PRO A 25 -3.96 16.72 15.57
N GLN A 26 -4.19 15.56 14.94
CA GLN A 26 -5.40 14.75 15.09
C GLN A 26 -5.27 13.65 16.14
N MET A 27 -4.07 13.49 16.70
CA MET A 27 -3.75 12.42 17.65
C MET A 27 -4.09 12.81 19.09
N ARG A 28 -4.44 11.82 19.92
CA ARG A 28 -4.73 11.97 21.37
C ARG A 28 -3.80 11.10 22.21
N ALA A 29 -3.27 11.66 23.30
CA ALA A 29 -2.24 11.05 24.14
C ALA A 29 -2.60 9.66 24.70
N ASP A 30 -3.83 9.51 25.20
CA ASP A 30 -4.24 8.30 25.92
C ASP A 30 -4.75 7.20 24.98
N ASP A 31 -5.15 7.57 23.75
CA ASP A 31 -5.83 6.67 22.83
C ASP A 31 -4.95 6.25 21.65
N HIS A 32 -3.93 7.04 21.32
CA HIS A 32 -3.18 6.86 20.08
C HIS A 32 -1.68 6.73 20.33
N GLU A 33 -1.04 5.92 19.51
CA GLU A 33 0.42 5.83 19.41
C GLU A 33 0.84 5.79 17.93
N VAL A 34 2.00 6.35 17.62
CA VAL A 34 2.57 6.38 16.28
C VAL A 34 3.90 5.65 16.29
N PHE A 35 4.06 4.70 15.39
CA PHE A 35 5.32 4.04 15.10
C PHE A 35 5.92 4.61 13.83
N ILE A 36 7.07 5.28 13.95
CA ILE A 36 7.93 5.58 12.80
C ILE A 36 8.78 4.33 12.59
N ALA A 37 8.41 3.53 11.58
CA ALA A 37 8.99 2.22 11.33
C ALA A 37 9.99 2.31 10.15
N GLU A 38 11.26 2.56 10.48
CA GLU A 38 12.34 2.74 9.50
C GLU A 38 13.06 1.43 9.24
N ASN A 39 13.27 1.10 7.95
CA ASN A 39 13.96 -0.13 7.54
C ASN A 39 15.19 0.14 6.67
N GLY A 40 16.13 -0.81 6.68
CA GLY A 40 17.39 -0.73 5.92
C GLY A 40 18.36 0.26 6.53
N THR A 41 19.11 0.99 5.71
CA THR A 41 20.04 2.04 6.17
C THR A 41 19.22 3.18 6.77
N PRO A 42 19.49 3.62 7.99
CA PRO A 42 18.79 4.75 8.60
C PRO A 42 18.90 6.03 7.75
N SER A 43 17.88 6.87 7.85
CA SER A 43 17.93 8.21 7.25
C SER A 43 19.14 9.00 7.80
N PRO A 44 19.88 9.71 6.95
CA PRO A 44 20.97 10.56 7.40
C PRO A 44 20.51 11.70 8.32
N THR A 45 19.24 12.09 8.22
CA THR A 45 18.60 13.10 9.07
C THR A 45 17.26 12.54 9.57
N PRO A 46 17.28 11.64 10.56
CA PRO A 46 16.06 11.08 11.10
C PRO A 46 15.23 12.18 11.77
N ILE A 47 13.90 12.07 11.65
CA ILE A 47 12.99 12.93 12.42
C ILE A 47 13.12 12.57 13.89
N ASP A 48 13.46 13.54 14.72
CA ASP A 48 13.37 13.39 16.17
C ASP A 48 11.90 13.37 16.58
N PRO A 49 11.40 12.26 17.14
CA PRO A 49 10.01 12.16 17.60
C PRO A 49 9.61 13.28 18.58
N ALA A 50 10.55 13.80 19.36
CA ALA A 50 10.29 14.88 20.31
C ALA A 50 9.99 16.24 19.64
N THR A 51 10.30 16.39 18.34
CA THR A 51 10.00 17.62 17.58
C THR A 51 8.61 17.61 16.95
N VAL A 52 7.92 16.48 16.96
CA VAL A 52 6.57 16.37 16.40
C VAL A 52 5.57 16.90 17.42
N ALA A 53 4.86 17.96 17.05
CA ALA A 53 3.87 18.61 17.92
C ALA A 53 2.60 17.73 18.03
N THR A 54 2.61 16.82 18.97
CA THR A 54 1.48 15.92 19.26
C THR A 54 1.51 15.49 20.73
N ASP A 55 0.34 15.23 21.30
CA ASP A 55 0.20 14.63 22.63
C ASP A 55 0.33 13.08 22.57
N ALA A 56 0.25 12.49 21.38
CA ALA A 56 0.35 11.03 21.23
C ALA A 56 1.78 10.53 21.44
N ARG A 57 1.89 9.27 21.89
CA ARG A 57 3.18 8.61 22.05
C ARG A 57 3.78 8.28 20.67
N ILE A 58 4.95 8.85 20.37
CA ILE A 58 5.72 8.53 19.17
C ILE A 58 6.85 7.56 19.52
N ILE A 59 6.96 6.50 18.72
CA ILE A 59 7.93 5.42 18.90
C ILE A 59 8.70 5.24 17.60
N HIS A 60 10.00 5.47 17.63
CA HIS A 60 10.87 5.18 16.49
C HIS A 60 11.40 3.75 16.59
N LEU A 61 11.14 2.95 15.56
CA LEU A 61 11.67 1.59 15.39
C LEU A 61 12.53 1.52 14.15
N HIS A 62 13.75 1.04 14.32
CA HIS A 62 14.67 0.79 13.22
C HIS A 62 14.93 -0.71 13.05
N GLU A 63 14.80 -1.21 11.82
CA GLU A 63 15.16 -2.57 11.41
C GLU A 63 16.25 -2.49 10.33
N ALA A 64 17.47 -2.88 10.69
CA ALA A 64 18.63 -2.77 9.81
C ALA A 64 18.53 -3.60 8.52
N ARG A 65 17.81 -4.73 8.56
CA ARG A 65 17.58 -5.55 7.37
C ARG A 65 16.54 -4.88 6.48
N PRO A 66 16.76 -4.81 5.15
CA PRO A 66 15.76 -4.32 4.23
C PRO A 66 14.45 -5.11 4.33
N GLY A 67 13.33 -4.43 4.11
CA GLY A 67 12.01 -5.03 4.07
C GLY A 67 10.95 -4.26 4.85
N LYS A 68 10.02 -3.62 4.12
CA LYS A 68 8.87 -2.90 4.70
C LYS A 68 8.08 -3.81 5.66
N CYS A 69 7.77 -5.03 5.24
CA CYS A 69 7.03 -6.00 6.06
C CYS A 69 7.73 -6.33 7.38
N ARG A 70 9.07 -6.39 7.39
CA ARG A 70 9.84 -6.69 8.61
C ARG A 70 9.64 -5.65 9.68
N VAL A 71 9.82 -4.38 9.33
CA VAL A 71 9.67 -3.29 10.29
C VAL A 71 8.20 -3.08 10.68
N GLN A 72 7.26 -3.25 9.73
CA GLN A 72 5.83 -3.23 10.04
C GLN A 72 5.46 -4.35 11.03
N ASN A 73 5.95 -5.57 10.83
CA ASN A 73 5.72 -6.70 11.74
C ASN A 73 6.28 -6.46 13.15
N ARG A 74 7.43 -5.77 13.26
CA ARG A 74 7.98 -5.36 14.57
C ARG A 74 7.08 -4.33 15.24
N ALA A 75 6.60 -3.34 14.49
CA ALA A 75 5.67 -2.33 15.00
C ALA A 75 4.34 -2.97 15.42
N ILE A 76 3.76 -3.84 14.59
CA ILE A 76 2.54 -4.60 14.93
C ILE A 76 2.72 -5.42 16.22
N ALA A 77 3.90 -6.03 16.41
CA ALA A 77 4.18 -6.80 17.64
C ALA A 77 4.26 -5.94 18.91
N ALA A 78 4.64 -4.68 18.78
CA ALA A 78 4.75 -3.71 19.88
C ALA A 78 3.47 -2.88 20.09
N ALA A 79 2.58 -2.89 19.10
CA ALA A 79 1.35 -2.09 19.09
C ALA A 79 0.37 -2.52 20.18
N ARG A 80 -0.31 -1.52 20.78
CA ARG A 80 -1.30 -1.70 21.87
C ARG A 80 -2.71 -1.33 21.43
N GLY A 81 -2.84 -0.77 20.21
CA GLY A 81 -4.12 -0.36 19.66
C GLY A 81 -5.04 -1.54 19.33
N GLU A 82 -6.31 -1.32 19.48
CA GLU A 82 -7.36 -2.24 19.01
C GLU A 82 -7.41 -2.28 17.48
N ILE A 83 -7.03 -1.15 16.87
CA ILE A 83 -6.93 -0.97 15.43
C ILE A 83 -5.47 -0.63 15.08
N ILE A 84 -4.94 -1.34 14.12
CA ILE A 84 -3.61 -1.13 13.54
C ILE A 84 -3.80 -0.45 12.18
N VAL A 85 -3.33 0.78 12.07
CA VAL A 85 -3.34 1.57 10.82
C VAL A 85 -1.95 1.50 10.21
N CYS A 86 -1.86 1.18 8.92
CA CYS A 86 -0.60 1.21 8.17
C CYS A 86 -0.69 2.29 7.08
N LEU A 87 0.28 3.19 7.08
CA LEU A 87 0.42 4.29 6.11
C LEU A 87 1.81 4.23 5.45
N ASP A 88 1.87 4.61 4.17
CA ASP A 88 3.14 4.95 3.52
C ASP A 88 3.59 6.37 3.92
N ASP A 89 4.86 6.69 3.73
CA ASP A 89 5.46 7.94 4.17
C ASP A 89 5.25 9.13 3.20
N ASP A 90 4.79 8.87 1.97
CA ASP A 90 4.60 9.87 0.91
C ASP A 90 3.13 10.32 0.77
N LEU A 91 2.47 10.51 1.91
CA LEU A 91 1.06 10.88 2.04
C LEU A 91 0.87 12.14 2.87
N ALA A 92 -0.29 12.78 2.71
CA ALA A 92 -0.89 13.66 3.70
C ALA A 92 -2.28 13.12 4.06
N VAL A 93 -2.66 13.14 5.34
CA VAL A 93 -3.99 12.72 5.76
C VAL A 93 -4.96 13.91 5.72
N ALA A 94 -6.20 13.65 5.34
CA ALA A 94 -7.25 14.67 5.38
C ALA A 94 -7.59 15.07 6.83
N GLU A 95 -8.12 16.26 7.01
CA GLU A 95 -8.70 16.68 8.28
C GLU A 95 -9.80 15.68 8.71
N GLY A 96 -9.78 15.28 9.98
CA GLY A 96 -10.72 14.28 10.51
C GLY A 96 -10.41 12.83 10.14
N TYR A 97 -9.25 12.53 9.51
CA TYR A 97 -8.84 11.18 9.12
C TYR A 97 -8.86 10.19 10.29
N VAL A 98 -8.25 10.56 11.42
CA VAL A 98 -8.18 9.70 12.60
C VAL A 98 -9.58 9.37 13.14
N ALA A 99 -10.44 10.39 13.24
CA ALA A 99 -11.84 10.20 13.65
C ALA A 99 -12.63 9.36 12.63
N ALA A 100 -12.34 9.47 11.34
CA ALA A 100 -12.98 8.67 10.30
C ALA A 100 -12.61 7.19 10.41
N VAL A 101 -11.34 6.87 10.70
CA VAL A 101 -10.89 5.49 10.96
C VAL A 101 -11.60 4.92 12.20
N GLU A 102 -11.64 5.66 13.30
CA GLU A 102 -12.34 5.23 14.53
C GLU A 102 -13.81 4.97 14.26
N ARG A 103 -14.51 5.92 13.63
CA ARG A 103 -15.92 5.82 13.28
C ARG A 103 -16.20 4.61 12.39
N PHE A 104 -15.36 4.38 11.36
CA PHE A 104 -15.51 3.23 10.49
C PHE A 104 -15.55 1.92 11.28
N PHE A 105 -14.59 1.68 12.16
CA PHE A 105 -14.56 0.44 12.94
C PHE A 105 -15.62 0.37 14.06
N GLN A 106 -16.12 1.50 14.53
CA GLN A 106 -17.24 1.55 15.49
C GLN A 106 -18.58 1.23 14.83
N GLU A 107 -18.86 1.84 13.68
CA GLU A 107 -20.14 1.70 12.96
C GLU A 107 -20.21 0.45 12.08
N GLN A 108 -19.06 -0.11 11.73
CA GLN A 108 -18.92 -1.27 10.84
C GLN A 108 -18.22 -2.44 11.55
N PRO A 109 -18.86 -3.05 12.57
CA PRO A 109 -18.24 -4.11 13.37
C PRO A 109 -17.92 -5.38 12.57
N ASP A 110 -18.60 -5.61 11.46
CA ASP A 110 -18.43 -6.78 10.59
C ASP A 110 -17.16 -6.74 9.73
N PHE A 111 -16.56 -5.57 9.55
CA PHE A 111 -15.31 -5.47 8.81
C PHE A 111 -14.10 -5.67 9.73
N ALA A 112 -13.26 -6.61 9.36
CA ALA A 112 -12.00 -6.94 10.03
C ALA A 112 -10.84 -6.04 9.57
N ALA A 113 -10.95 -5.49 8.37
CA ALA A 113 -9.96 -4.60 7.78
C ALA A 113 -10.62 -3.49 6.96
N MET A 114 -9.87 -2.42 6.74
CA MET A 114 -10.28 -1.21 6.03
C MET A 114 -9.30 -0.91 4.90
N LYS A 115 -9.84 -0.54 3.74
CA LYS A 115 -9.15 0.19 2.67
C LYS A 115 -9.64 1.63 2.70
N GLY A 116 -8.77 2.60 2.98
CA GLY A 116 -9.13 4.02 2.92
C GLY A 116 -9.15 4.58 1.50
N ARG A 117 -9.76 5.73 1.32
CA ARG A 117 -9.71 6.50 0.07
C ARG A 117 -8.29 7.04 -0.13
N ILE A 118 -7.78 6.96 -1.35
CA ILE A 118 -6.48 7.49 -1.75
C ILE A 118 -6.66 8.34 -2.99
N LEU A 119 -6.41 9.62 -2.87
CA LEU A 119 -6.52 10.59 -3.94
C LEU A 119 -5.13 11.14 -4.28
N PRO A 120 -4.87 11.56 -5.51
CA PRO A 120 -3.63 12.27 -5.83
C PRO A 120 -3.66 13.67 -5.21
N ALA A 121 -2.52 14.13 -4.67
CA ALA A 121 -2.40 15.47 -4.10
C ALA A 121 -2.53 16.57 -5.16
N GLU A 122 -2.21 16.24 -6.41
CA GLU A 122 -2.29 17.12 -7.58
C GLU A 122 -2.83 16.30 -8.76
N ASP A 123 -3.41 16.95 -9.78
CA ASP A 123 -3.84 16.23 -10.99
C ASP A 123 -2.63 15.61 -11.72
N PRO A 124 -2.55 14.28 -11.84
CA PRO A 124 -1.44 13.62 -12.50
C PRO A 124 -1.27 14.06 -13.96
N SER A 125 -2.36 14.40 -14.67
CA SER A 125 -2.31 14.81 -16.06
C SER A 125 -1.68 16.20 -16.23
N GLU A 126 -1.93 17.10 -15.29
CA GLU A 126 -1.29 18.41 -15.25
C GLU A 126 0.18 18.31 -14.85
N LYS A 127 0.50 17.44 -13.89
CA LYS A 127 1.84 17.30 -13.32
C LYS A 127 2.84 16.62 -14.28
N VAL A 128 2.41 15.56 -14.98
CA VAL A 128 3.29 14.72 -15.82
C VAL A 128 2.83 14.59 -17.28
N GLY A 129 1.77 15.29 -17.65
CA GLY A 129 1.25 15.35 -19.01
C GLY A 129 0.96 13.98 -19.62
N PRO A 130 1.39 13.73 -20.88
CA PRO A 130 1.10 12.47 -21.60
C PRO A 130 1.67 11.22 -20.92
N MET A 131 2.57 11.38 -19.94
CA MET A 131 3.15 10.25 -19.20
C MET A 131 2.29 9.78 -18.01
N ALA A 132 1.20 10.47 -17.68
CA ALA A 132 0.29 10.10 -16.58
C ALA A 132 -0.14 8.61 -16.59
N PRO A 133 -0.42 7.96 -17.74
CA PRO A 133 -0.77 6.54 -17.78
C PRO A 133 0.36 5.58 -17.35
N TYR A 134 1.60 6.07 -17.30
CA TYR A 134 2.78 5.33 -16.85
C TYR A 134 3.25 5.73 -15.45
N LEU A 135 2.48 6.54 -14.76
CA LEU A 135 2.68 6.82 -13.34
C LEU A 135 2.09 5.68 -12.51
N ASP A 136 2.94 4.96 -11.77
CA ASP A 136 2.47 3.93 -10.83
C ASP A 136 2.07 4.61 -9.51
N LEU A 137 0.89 5.23 -9.51
CA LEU A 137 0.30 5.91 -8.37
C LEU A 137 -0.89 5.11 -7.85
N PRO A 138 -0.91 4.74 -6.57
CA PRO A 138 -2.07 4.09 -5.98
C PRO A 138 -3.22 5.10 -5.82
N ILE A 139 -4.27 4.94 -6.61
CA ILE A 139 -5.50 5.72 -6.48
C ILE A 139 -6.63 4.78 -6.10
N VAL A 140 -7.38 5.14 -5.07
CA VAL A 140 -8.57 4.42 -4.59
C VAL A 140 -9.69 5.41 -4.32
N ASP A 141 -10.65 5.43 -5.21
CA ASP A 141 -11.90 6.16 -5.03
C ASP A 141 -13.07 5.29 -5.52
N HIS A 142 -13.88 4.82 -4.60
CA HIS A 142 -15.08 4.04 -4.87
C HIS A 142 -16.36 4.86 -4.55
N GLY A 143 -16.26 6.19 -4.49
CA GLY A 143 -17.33 7.09 -4.12
C GLY A 143 -17.52 7.22 -2.61
N ASP A 144 -18.68 7.72 -2.18
CA ASP A 144 -18.90 8.21 -0.81
C ASP A 144 -19.59 7.17 0.10
N LYS A 145 -19.74 5.93 -0.36
CA LYS A 145 -20.41 4.89 0.43
C LYS A 145 -19.40 3.86 0.93
N VAL A 146 -19.63 3.41 2.14
CA VAL A 146 -18.97 2.21 2.66
C VAL A 146 -19.44 1.01 1.84
N ILE A 147 -18.49 0.27 1.28
CA ILE A 147 -18.74 -0.94 0.50
C ILE A 147 -17.76 -2.03 0.89
N GLU A 148 -18.13 -3.28 0.67
CA GLU A 148 -17.19 -4.39 0.78
C GLU A 148 -16.24 -4.42 -0.42
N VAL A 149 -14.95 -4.66 -0.16
CA VAL A 149 -13.90 -4.73 -1.18
C VAL A 149 -13.07 -6.01 -1.02
N ARG A 150 -12.37 -6.39 -2.08
CA ARG A 150 -11.63 -7.65 -2.10
C ARG A 150 -10.26 -7.59 -1.41
N GLY A 151 -9.75 -6.42 -1.12
CA GLY A 151 -8.43 -6.28 -0.51
C GLY A 151 -8.14 -4.85 -0.07
N VAL A 152 -7.18 -4.74 0.82
CA VAL A 152 -6.58 -3.47 1.28
C VAL A 152 -5.56 -2.96 0.27
N LEU A 153 -5.02 -1.76 0.49
CA LEU A 153 -3.91 -1.21 -0.29
C LEU A 153 -2.89 -0.56 0.65
N GLY A 154 -1.61 -0.87 0.43
CA GLY A 154 -0.50 -0.58 1.35
C GLY A 154 -0.38 0.86 1.80
N ALA A 155 -0.77 1.82 0.94
CA ALA A 155 -0.67 3.25 1.25
C ALA A 155 -1.67 3.73 2.31
N ASN A 156 -2.87 3.08 2.43
CA ASN A 156 -3.89 3.48 3.40
C ASN A 156 -4.76 2.28 3.78
N MET A 157 -4.32 1.54 4.77
CA MET A 157 -5.02 0.35 5.25
C MET A 157 -5.05 0.29 6.77
N ALA A 158 -6.10 -0.34 7.31
CA ALA A 158 -6.17 -0.63 8.74
C ALA A 158 -6.80 -1.99 9.01
N PHE A 159 -6.51 -2.53 10.19
CA PHE A 159 -6.94 -3.86 10.61
C PHE A 159 -7.38 -3.84 12.06
N ARG A 160 -8.39 -4.63 12.41
CA ARG A 160 -8.56 -5.00 13.81
C ARG A 160 -7.35 -5.81 14.25
N ALA A 161 -6.80 -5.52 15.42
CA ALA A 161 -5.66 -6.28 15.96
C ALA A 161 -6.00 -7.77 16.08
N SER A 162 -7.24 -8.11 16.44
CA SER A 162 -7.75 -9.49 16.49
C SER A 162 -7.71 -10.20 15.13
N ALA A 163 -7.94 -9.48 14.03
CA ALA A 163 -7.84 -10.07 12.70
C ALA A 163 -6.40 -10.46 12.37
N LEU A 164 -5.42 -9.58 12.67
CA LEU A 164 -4.00 -9.90 12.51
C LEU A 164 -3.53 -11.03 13.44
N GLN A 165 -4.12 -11.16 14.63
CA GLN A 165 -3.86 -12.32 15.51
C GLN A 165 -4.37 -13.62 14.90
N GLN A 166 -5.51 -13.59 14.23
CA GLN A 166 -6.13 -14.76 13.60
C GLN A 166 -5.40 -15.20 12.33
N VAL A 167 -5.07 -14.26 11.42
CA VAL A 167 -4.49 -14.60 10.12
C VAL A 167 -2.96 -14.48 10.07
N GLY A 168 -2.34 -13.94 11.10
CA GLY A 168 -0.90 -13.63 11.13
C GLY A 168 -0.57 -12.28 10.51
N ARG A 169 0.70 -11.89 10.64
CA ARG A 169 1.25 -10.62 10.16
C ARG A 169 1.64 -10.72 8.68
N PHE A 170 2.27 -9.67 8.14
CA PHE A 170 2.74 -9.66 6.75
C PHE A 170 3.80 -10.73 6.48
N ASP A 171 3.77 -11.29 5.27
CA ASP A 171 4.83 -12.19 4.80
C ASP A 171 6.09 -11.37 4.46
N GLU A 172 7.18 -11.62 5.18
CA GLU A 172 8.43 -10.86 5.04
C GLU A 172 9.21 -11.15 3.74
N ARG A 173 8.76 -12.13 2.95
CA ARG A 173 9.28 -12.38 1.61
C ARG A 173 8.73 -11.40 0.57
N LEU A 174 7.64 -10.70 0.92
CA LEU A 174 6.89 -9.78 0.07
C LEU A 174 7.17 -8.32 0.41
N GLY A 175 6.73 -7.42 -0.49
CA GLY A 175 6.80 -5.98 -0.30
C GLY A 175 8.14 -5.33 -0.60
N PRO A 176 8.22 -3.99 -0.52
CA PRO A 176 9.42 -3.20 -0.73
C PRO A 176 10.59 -3.65 0.15
N GLY A 177 11.77 -3.79 -0.45
CA GLY A 177 12.98 -4.29 0.22
C GLY A 177 13.08 -5.81 0.34
N ALA A 178 12.09 -6.55 -0.18
CA ALA A 178 12.11 -7.99 -0.41
C ALA A 178 11.84 -8.27 -1.90
N CYS A 179 10.76 -8.96 -2.28
CA CYS A 179 10.44 -9.13 -3.71
C CYS A 179 9.91 -7.85 -4.38
N GLY A 180 9.46 -6.84 -3.63
CA GLY A 180 9.01 -5.55 -4.10
C GLY A 180 7.54 -5.22 -3.90
N HIS A 181 6.64 -6.21 -3.95
CA HIS A 181 5.19 -6.01 -3.99
C HIS A 181 4.40 -7.17 -3.38
N GLU A 182 3.05 -7.07 -3.43
CA GLU A 182 2.05 -8.11 -3.16
C GLU A 182 1.80 -8.41 -1.67
N GLU A 183 2.41 -7.71 -0.72
CA GLU A 183 2.21 -7.90 0.71
C GLU A 183 0.75 -7.66 1.13
N GLU A 184 0.12 -6.62 0.57
CA GLU A 184 -1.28 -6.29 0.83
C GLU A 184 -2.25 -7.25 0.12
N THR A 185 -1.87 -7.76 -1.03
CA THR A 185 -2.65 -8.76 -1.77
C THR A 185 -2.70 -10.07 -1.00
N GLU A 186 -1.56 -10.53 -0.52
CA GLU A 186 -1.39 -11.78 0.22
C GLU A 186 -2.19 -11.75 1.54
N ILE A 187 -2.02 -10.71 2.36
CA ILE A 187 -2.76 -10.61 3.62
C ILE A 187 -4.27 -10.48 3.38
N SER A 188 -4.69 -9.80 2.31
CA SER A 188 -6.09 -9.71 1.89
C SER A 188 -6.68 -11.09 1.53
N GLN A 189 -5.88 -11.95 0.91
CA GLN A 189 -6.30 -13.32 0.60
C GLN A 189 -6.48 -14.14 1.87
N ARG A 190 -5.53 -14.07 2.83
CA ARG A 190 -5.66 -14.76 4.13
C ARG A 190 -6.89 -14.29 4.91
N LEU A 191 -7.16 -13.00 4.96
CA LEU A 191 -8.37 -12.45 5.60
C LEU A 191 -9.63 -13.08 4.99
N ARG A 192 -9.76 -13.07 3.66
CA ARG A 192 -10.94 -13.64 2.98
C ARG A 192 -11.06 -15.15 3.16
N HIS A 193 -9.95 -15.91 3.12
CA HIS A 193 -9.96 -17.35 3.38
C HIS A 193 -10.38 -17.67 4.82
N ALA A 194 -10.11 -16.78 5.76
CA ALA A 194 -10.60 -16.86 7.14
C ALA A 194 -12.05 -16.39 7.33
N GLY A 195 -12.76 -16.03 6.25
CA GLY A 195 -14.13 -15.51 6.29
C GLY A 195 -14.23 -14.06 6.80
N LEU A 196 -13.11 -13.35 6.90
CA LEU A 196 -13.05 -11.97 7.38
C LEU A 196 -13.31 -10.98 6.23
N ARG A 197 -14.17 -10.01 6.48
CA ARG A 197 -14.59 -9.01 5.49
C ARG A 197 -13.69 -7.78 5.52
N ILE A 198 -13.52 -7.15 4.36
CA ILE A 198 -12.72 -5.94 4.17
C ILE A 198 -13.65 -4.85 3.64
N GLY A 199 -13.69 -3.70 4.32
CA GLY A 199 -14.52 -2.57 3.90
C GLY A 199 -13.71 -1.43 3.28
N TYR A 200 -14.32 -0.67 2.40
CA TYR A 200 -13.83 0.63 1.93
C TYR A 200 -14.39 1.74 2.81
N ALA A 201 -13.51 2.61 3.30
CA ALA A 201 -13.86 3.75 4.13
C ALA A 201 -13.65 5.06 3.35
N PRO A 202 -14.72 5.67 2.82
CA PRO A 202 -14.61 6.88 1.99
C PRO A 202 -14.06 8.08 2.75
N ASP A 203 -14.41 8.22 4.04
CA ASP A 203 -14.01 9.35 4.87
C ASP A 203 -12.57 9.25 5.37
N ALA A 204 -11.99 8.05 5.41
CA ALA A 204 -10.58 7.85 5.72
C ALA A 204 -9.72 8.18 4.50
N THR A 205 -9.66 9.47 4.15
CA THR A 205 -9.01 9.97 2.94
C THR A 205 -7.56 10.36 3.19
N VAL A 206 -6.69 9.95 2.28
CA VAL A 206 -5.29 10.43 2.20
C VAL A 206 -5.00 10.99 0.81
N TRP A 207 -4.05 11.92 0.76
CA TRP A 207 -3.53 12.53 -0.46
C TRP A 207 -2.14 11.99 -0.74
N HIS A 208 -1.98 11.31 -1.88
CA HIS A 208 -0.68 10.74 -2.25
C HIS A 208 0.10 11.72 -3.13
N GLU A 209 1.37 11.91 -2.81
CA GLU A 209 2.29 12.74 -3.58
C GLU A 209 2.37 12.28 -5.04
N VAL A 210 2.32 13.23 -5.97
CA VAL A 210 2.54 13.00 -7.40
C VAL A 210 3.99 13.32 -7.74
N ASP A 211 4.86 12.31 -7.68
CA ASP A 211 6.28 12.44 -8.03
C ASP A 211 6.50 12.26 -9.54
N PRO A 212 6.83 13.33 -10.29
CA PRO A 212 7.04 13.25 -11.74
C PRO A 212 8.14 12.29 -12.15
N SER A 213 9.13 12.05 -11.30
CA SER A 213 10.24 11.13 -11.59
C SER A 213 9.76 9.67 -11.72
N ARG A 214 8.60 9.35 -11.17
CA ARG A 214 7.97 8.04 -11.27
C ARG A 214 7.19 7.84 -12.57
N ALA A 215 6.90 8.89 -13.32
CA ALA A 215 6.18 8.83 -14.61
C ALA A 215 7.11 8.36 -15.73
N ASN A 216 7.49 7.10 -15.71
CA ASN A 216 8.43 6.50 -16.64
C ASN A 216 7.95 5.12 -17.09
N ARG A 217 7.83 4.91 -18.40
CA ARG A 217 7.31 3.66 -18.99
C ARG A 217 8.17 2.44 -18.63
N GLU A 218 9.49 2.57 -18.63
CA GLU A 218 10.38 1.44 -18.32
C GLU A 218 10.24 1.04 -16.84
N ARG A 219 10.22 2.04 -15.94
CA ARG A 219 9.94 1.83 -14.51
C ARG A 219 8.59 1.16 -14.31
N PHE A 220 7.53 1.65 -14.96
CA PHE A 220 6.17 1.10 -14.87
C PHE A 220 6.11 -0.38 -15.29
N ILE A 221 6.77 -0.73 -16.40
CA ILE A 221 6.84 -2.11 -16.90
C ILE A 221 7.65 -2.99 -15.94
N ARG A 222 8.77 -2.49 -15.41
CA ARG A 222 9.60 -3.21 -14.45
C ARG A 222 8.81 -3.52 -13.17
N ILE A 223 8.15 -2.53 -12.57
CA ILE A 223 7.30 -2.70 -11.39
C ILE A 223 6.19 -3.74 -11.65
N ALA A 224 5.54 -3.67 -12.81
CA ALA A 224 4.51 -4.63 -13.18
C ALA A 224 5.08 -6.06 -13.30
N ARG A 225 6.30 -6.22 -13.81
CA ARG A 225 6.98 -7.53 -13.89
C ARG A 225 7.37 -8.05 -12.50
N GLU A 226 7.89 -7.19 -11.63
CA GLU A 226 8.19 -7.50 -10.23
C GLU A 226 6.92 -7.99 -9.49
N ARG A 227 5.77 -7.32 -9.67
CA ARG A 227 4.48 -7.77 -9.11
C ARG A 227 4.11 -9.19 -9.58
N GLY A 228 4.33 -9.48 -10.87
CA GLY A 228 4.08 -10.82 -11.38
C GLY A 228 4.97 -11.88 -10.75
N TYR A 229 6.25 -11.58 -10.58
CA TYR A 229 7.21 -12.45 -9.88
C TYR A 229 6.82 -12.68 -8.42
N CYS A 230 6.54 -11.59 -7.68
CA CYS A 230 6.16 -11.68 -6.26
C CYS A 230 4.88 -12.50 -6.06
N ARG A 231 3.94 -12.44 -7.01
CA ARG A 231 2.70 -13.23 -6.95
C ARG A 231 2.97 -14.72 -6.90
N MET A 232 4.00 -15.20 -7.59
CA MET A 232 4.38 -16.62 -7.58
C MET A 232 4.96 -17.10 -6.23
N ILE A 233 5.29 -16.17 -5.32
CA ILE A 233 5.76 -16.51 -3.96
C ILE A 233 4.61 -16.98 -3.07
N HIS A 234 3.39 -16.47 -3.29
CA HIS A 234 2.24 -16.71 -2.41
C HIS A 234 1.02 -17.31 -3.11
N GLU A 235 1.03 -17.39 -4.45
CA GLU A 235 -0.03 -18.04 -5.22
C GLU A 235 0.55 -19.20 -6.03
N GLU A 236 -0.14 -20.35 -6.00
CA GLU A 236 0.19 -21.48 -6.86
C GLU A 236 -0.45 -21.31 -8.23
N HIS A 237 0.37 -21.33 -9.27
CA HIS A 237 -0.08 -21.30 -10.65
C HIS A 237 0.63 -22.37 -11.47
N SER A 238 -0.14 -23.08 -12.31
CA SER A 238 0.45 -24.01 -13.26
C SER A 238 1.18 -23.26 -14.40
N ALA A 239 2.21 -23.90 -14.95
CA ALA A 239 2.92 -23.36 -16.12
C ALA A 239 1.97 -23.06 -17.29
N TYR A 240 0.93 -23.88 -17.47
CA TYR A 240 -0.09 -23.69 -18.52
C TYR A 240 -0.91 -22.41 -18.29
N GLU A 241 -1.35 -22.16 -17.05
CA GLU A 241 -2.08 -20.92 -16.70
C GLU A 241 -1.23 -19.67 -16.92
N VAL A 242 0.04 -19.69 -16.50
CA VAL A 242 0.96 -18.57 -16.69
C VAL A 242 1.20 -18.31 -18.18
N TRP A 243 1.48 -19.36 -18.94
CA TRP A 243 1.64 -19.27 -20.40
C TRP A 243 0.39 -18.69 -21.07
N THR A 244 -0.80 -19.20 -20.69
CA THR A 244 -2.07 -18.70 -21.24
C THR A 244 -2.29 -17.22 -20.96
N LYS A 245 -2.01 -16.77 -19.73
CA LYS A 245 -2.09 -15.35 -19.34
C LYS A 245 -1.13 -14.50 -20.18
N GLU A 246 0.10 -14.96 -20.42
CA GLU A 246 1.10 -14.24 -21.22
C GLU A 246 0.67 -14.12 -22.71
N VAL A 247 0.22 -15.21 -23.31
CA VAL A 247 -0.24 -15.23 -24.70
C VAL A 247 -1.43 -14.29 -24.90
N ILE A 248 -2.43 -14.38 -24.01
CA ILE A 248 -3.62 -13.49 -24.09
C ILE A 248 -3.21 -12.03 -23.94
N ALA A 249 -2.32 -11.70 -22.99
CA ALA A 249 -1.85 -10.34 -22.80
C ALA A 249 -1.04 -9.82 -24.00
N ALA A 250 -0.21 -10.66 -24.62
CA ALA A 250 0.54 -10.32 -25.84
C ALA A 250 -0.40 -10.04 -27.02
N ILE A 251 -1.41 -10.88 -27.22
CA ILE A 251 -2.43 -10.67 -28.29
C ILE A 251 -3.17 -9.34 -28.06
N ARG A 252 -3.62 -9.07 -26.82
CA ARG A 252 -4.33 -7.82 -26.47
C ARG A 252 -3.48 -6.59 -26.75
N LEU A 253 -2.20 -6.61 -26.37
CA LEU A 253 -1.29 -5.50 -26.63
C LEU A 253 -1.06 -5.31 -28.14
N THR A 254 -0.89 -6.40 -28.89
CA THR A 254 -0.74 -6.35 -30.36
C THR A 254 -1.97 -5.72 -31.01
N ILE A 255 -3.17 -6.15 -30.62
CA ILE A 255 -4.42 -5.56 -31.11
C ILE A 255 -4.49 -4.07 -30.74
N ALA A 256 -4.22 -3.70 -29.48
CA ALA A 256 -4.28 -2.31 -29.04
C ALA A 256 -3.33 -1.40 -29.85
N ARG A 257 -2.16 -1.90 -30.22
CA ARG A 257 -1.21 -1.19 -31.09
C ARG A 257 -1.71 -1.09 -32.53
N ALA A 258 -2.21 -2.18 -33.08
CA ALA A 258 -2.69 -2.24 -34.47
C ALA A 258 -3.88 -1.30 -34.73
N ILE A 259 -4.79 -1.15 -33.76
CA ILE A 259 -5.95 -0.24 -33.89
C ILE A 259 -5.66 1.20 -33.47
N GLY A 260 -4.40 1.55 -33.15
CA GLY A 260 -4.05 2.89 -32.70
C GLY A 260 -4.74 3.30 -31.37
N ALA A 261 -4.92 2.34 -30.45
CA ALA A 261 -5.59 2.61 -29.18
C ALA A 261 -4.89 3.72 -28.37
N SER A 262 -5.65 4.38 -27.48
CA SER A 262 -5.15 5.45 -26.63
C SER A 262 -3.96 4.98 -25.77
N ILE A 263 -3.15 5.94 -25.28
CA ILE A 263 -1.97 5.65 -24.47
C ILE A 263 -2.34 4.93 -23.16
N GLU A 264 -3.48 5.27 -22.55
CA GLU A 264 -4.00 4.65 -21.32
C GLU A 264 -4.33 3.15 -21.57
N ARG A 265 -4.98 2.86 -22.71
CA ARG A 265 -5.28 1.47 -23.07
C ARG A 265 -4.00 0.69 -23.35
N ARG A 266 -3.04 1.27 -24.07
CA ARG A 266 -1.74 0.63 -24.35
C ARG A 266 -0.96 0.38 -23.08
N ALA A 267 -0.86 1.37 -22.17
CA ALA A 267 -0.19 1.22 -20.87
C ALA A 267 -0.82 0.09 -20.02
N ARG A 268 -2.15 -0.01 -20.02
CA ARG A 268 -2.88 -1.10 -19.34
C ARG A 268 -2.52 -2.49 -19.90
N GLU A 269 -2.46 -2.63 -21.22
CA GLU A 269 -2.10 -3.92 -21.82
C GLU A 269 -0.60 -4.24 -21.65
N GLU A 270 0.27 -3.25 -21.68
CA GLU A 270 1.69 -3.40 -21.36
C GLU A 270 1.89 -3.89 -19.90
N ARG A 271 1.13 -3.32 -18.95
CA ARG A 271 1.14 -3.77 -17.55
C ARG A 271 0.72 -5.23 -17.42
N ARG A 272 -0.37 -5.64 -18.10
CA ARG A 272 -0.85 -7.03 -18.08
C ARG A 272 0.20 -8.01 -18.60
N LEU A 273 0.83 -7.67 -19.71
CA LEU A 273 1.88 -8.50 -20.30
C LEU A 273 3.11 -8.56 -19.39
N ALA A 274 3.50 -7.44 -18.77
CA ALA A 274 4.63 -7.41 -17.85
C ALA A 274 4.38 -8.27 -16.61
N ILE A 275 3.18 -8.21 -16.03
CA ILE A 275 2.78 -9.09 -14.90
C ILE A 275 2.87 -10.57 -15.31
N ALA A 276 2.30 -10.94 -16.46
CA ALA A 276 2.33 -12.32 -16.92
C ALA A 276 3.76 -12.83 -17.15
N ARG A 277 4.64 -11.98 -17.67
CA ARG A 277 6.07 -12.30 -17.83
C ARG A 277 6.79 -12.43 -16.50
N GLY A 278 6.46 -11.59 -15.52
CA GLY A 278 6.98 -11.73 -14.17
C GLY A 278 6.58 -13.06 -13.51
N MET A 279 5.32 -13.48 -13.70
CA MET A 279 4.88 -14.82 -13.27
C MET A 279 5.67 -15.93 -13.96
N HIS A 280 5.97 -15.79 -15.25
CA HIS A 280 6.79 -16.75 -16.01
C HIS A 280 8.23 -16.81 -15.45
N ASP A 281 8.80 -15.66 -15.07
CA ASP A 281 10.11 -15.63 -14.41
C ASP A 281 10.09 -16.39 -13.09
N GLY A 282 9.02 -16.25 -12.29
CA GLY A 282 8.83 -16.96 -11.02
C GLY A 282 8.73 -18.48 -11.16
N LEU A 283 8.23 -19.00 -12.31
CA LEU A 283 8.25 -20.44 -12.59
C LEU A 283 9.67 -21.00 -12.77
N ARG A 284 10.62 -20.17 -13.21
CA ARG A 284 11.99 -20.57 -13.50
C ARG A 284 12.91 -20.47 -12.29
N HIS A 285 12.52 -19.65 -11.32
CA HIS A 285 13.29 -19.35 -10.11
C HIS A 285 12.35 -19.40 -8.90
N PRO A 286 11.89 -20.62 -8.52
CA PRO A 286 10.96 -20.80 -7.41
C PRO A 286 11.57 -20.44 -6.05
#